data_979bf26acc2f34ad9356a293fcfac35f
#
_entry.id   979bf26acc2f34ad9356a293fcfac35f
#
_cell.length_a   1.000
_cell.length_b   1.000
_cell.length_c   1.000
_cell.angle_alpha   90.00
_cell.angle_beta   90.00
_cell.angle_gamma   90.00
#
_symmetry.space_group_name_H-M   'P 1'
#
loop_
_entity.id
_entity.type
_entity.pdbx_description
1 polymer ?
#
loop_
_entity_poly.entity_id
_entity_poly.type
_entity_poly.pdbx_seq_one_letter_code
_entity_poly.pdbx_strand_id
1 'polypeptide(L)'
;MKQNGNKIRYMKYKGSLKLAAAVLAVSLAFPMAAQAKAWDFENGSYVDASGTPIEGAVAKGITVTKYQNRANKENGIDWGKVAADGVGFAMIRIGYYKDRDPYFERNITEAAAHGIKTGVFFYTQALDAQTAADEAEYVLQVIKDFPVSYPVAYDVESNYLLEQGLSAAQITENVNAFCKVIADAGYCPIVYANNDWLTNHLNTADIPYDIWYARYGTVNSYPN
;
A
#
# COMPACT_ATOMS: atom_id res chain seq x y z
N MET A 1 -12.41 19.80 11.24
CA MET A 1 -11.37 18.97 11.86
C MET A 1 -11.49 17.57 11.26
N LYS A 2 -10.58 17.19 10.35
CA LYS A 2 -10.58 15.84 9.74
C LYS A 2 -9.88 14.89 10.70
N GLN A 3 -10.60 13.88 11.17
CA GLN A 3 -10.02 12.80 11.98
C GLN A 3 -9.02 12.01 11.12
N ASN A 4 -7.75 12.01 11.51
CA ASN A 4 -6.75 11.10 10.96
C ASN A 4 -6.96 9.74 11.61
N GLY A 5 -7.74 8.87 10.97
CA GLY A 5 -7.89 7.48 11.39
C GLY A 5 -6.66 6.66 11.00
N ASN A 6 -6.21 5.81 11.90
CA ASN A 6 -5.15 4.82 11.64
C ASN A 6 -5.65 3.80 10.61
N LYS A 7 -4.91 3.61 9.51
CA LYS A 7 -5.20 2.58 8.50
C LYS A 7 -4.56 1.24 8.89
N ILE A 8 -5.34 0.22 9.15
CA ILE A 8 -4.86 -1.18 9.18
C ILE A 8 -5.01 -1.75 7.76
N ARG A 9 -3.96 -2.33 7.22
CA ARG A 9 -3.93 -2.86 5.87
C ARG A 9 -3.38 -4.28 5.88
N TYR A 10 -4.11 -5.20 5.31
CA TYR A 10 -3.75 -6.61 5.20
C TYR A 10 -3.40 -6.94 3.76
N MET A 11 -2.31 -7.67 3.59
CA MET A 11 -1.86 -8.17 2.30
C MET A 11 -1.90 -9.70 2.33
N LYS A 12 -2.58 -10.32 1.38
CA LYS A 12 -2.69 -11.78 1.27
C LYS A 12 -2.13 -12.24 -0.06
N TYR A 13 -1.16 -13.13 -0.01
CA TYR A 13 -0.60 -13.77 -1.20
C TYR A 13 -1.30 -15.11 -1.48
N LYS A 14 -1.76 -15.32 -2.72
CA LYS A 14 -2.26 -16.61 -3.22
C LYS A 14 -1.10 -17.37 -3.89
N GLY A 15 -0.20 -17.91 -3.12
CA GLY A 15 0.92 -18.68 -3.65
C GLY A 15 1.57 -19.51 -2.57
N SER A 16 2.49 -20.42 -2.93
CA SER A 16 3.12 -21.37 -2.01
C SER A 16 4.01 -20.76 -0.91
N LEU A 17 4.17 -19.44 -0.87
CA LEU A 17 4.72 -18.70 0.27
C LEU A 17 3.57 -17.92 0.93
N LYS A 18 3.10 -18.40 2.08
CA LYS A 18 2.15 -17.69 2.94
C LYS A 18 2.88 -16.52 3.60
N LEU A 19 2.98 -15.38 2.92
CA LEU A 19 3.38 -14.11 3.54
C LEU A 19 2.11 -13.29 3.76
N ALA A 20 1.58 -13.34 4.96
CA ALA A 20 0.59 -12.36 5.38
C ALA A 20 1.35 -11.18 6.00
N ALA A 21 1.30 -10.01 5.37
CA ALA A 21 1.90 -8.80 5.91
C ALA A 21 0.81 -7.84 6.37
N ALA A 22 0.80 -7.52 7.66
CA ALA A 22 -0.02 -6.43 8.18
C ALA A 22 0.75 -5.11 8.04
N VAL A 23 0.27 -4.19 7.23
CA VAL A 23 0.84 -2.85 7.09
C VAL A 23 0.10 -1.89 7.98
N LEU A 24 0.79 -1.33 8.94
CA LEU A 24 0.27 -0.27 9.79
C LEU A 24 0.92 1.07 9.43
N ALA A 25 0.12 2.05 9.09
CA ALA A 25 0.61 3.41 8.99
C ALA A 25 0.68 4.02 10.40
N VAL A 26 1.88 4.16 10.93
CA VAL A 26 2.11 4.99 12.11
C VAL A 26 2.27 6.43 11.63
N SER A 27 1.30 7.29 11.90
CA SER A 27 1.50 8.72 11.78
C SER A 27 2.38 9.16 12.95
N LEU A 28 3.62 9.57 12.70
CA LEU A 28 4.42 10.32 13.66
C LEU A 28 3.75 11.69 13.84
N ALA A 29 2.82 11.79 14.76
CA ALA A 29 2.24 13.06 15.23
C ALA A 29 2.65 13.27 16.68
N PHE A 30 2.96 14.51 16.97
CA PHE A 30 3.35 15.11 18.25
C PHE A 30 2.59 14.59 19.49
N PRO A 31 3.13 14.81 20.71
CA PRO A 31 2.58 14.25 21.94
C PRO A 31 1.27 14.94 22.28
N MET A 32 0.18 14.39 21.83
CA MET A 32 -1.14 14.59 22.41
C MET A 32 -1.71 13.22 22.71
N ALA A 33 -2.11 13.02 23.97
CA ALA A 33 -2.78 11.87 24.57
C ALA A 33 -2.58 10.54 23.83
N ALA A 34 -1.95 9.56 24.45
CA ALA A 34 -1.69 8.24 23.89
C ALA A 34 -2.89 7.76 23.06
N GLN A 35 -2.81 7.92 21.74
CA GLN A 35 -3.77 7.27 20.86
C GLN A 35 -3.56 5.77 21.06
N ALA A 36 -4.64 5.08 21.40
CA ALA A 36 -4.62 3.65 21.52
C ALA A 36 -3.99 3.06 20.24
N LYS A 37 -2.92 2.29 20.39
CA LYS A 37 -2.30 1.58 19.26
C LYS A 37 -3.37 0.67 18.66
N ALA A 38 -3.51 0.70 17.34
CA ALA A 38 -4.44 -0.20 16.67
C ALA A 38 -3.95 -1.66 16.69
N TRP A 39 -2.69 -1.88 17.07
CA TRP A 39 -2.01 -3.19 17.18
C TRP A 39 -0.72 -3.02 17.99
N ASP A 40 -0.19 -4.14 18.46
CA ASP A 40 1.12 -4.21 19.11
C ASP A 40 1.83 -5.53 18.72
N PHE A 41 3.06 -5.72 19.19
CA PHE A 41 3.79 -6.96 19.05
C PHE A 41 4.04 -7.51 20.46
N GLU A 42 3.36 -8.60 20.81
CA GLU A 42 3.40 -9.21 22.14
C GLU A 42 3.68 -10.70 22.02
N ASN A 43 4.57 -11.21 22.86
CA ASN A 43 4.90 -12.63 22.94
C ASN A 43 5.23 -13.30 21.59
N GLY A 44 5.87 -12.56 20.68
CA GLY A 44 6.26 -13.08 19.37
C GLY A 44 5.16 -13.04 18.30
N SER A 45 4.02 -12.40 18.57
CA SER A 45 2.90 -12.27 17.66
C SER A 45 2.42 -10.83 17.52
N TYR A 46 1.92 -10.46 16.33
CA TYR A 46 1.19 -9.21 16.15
C TYR A 46 -0.22 -9.38 16.69
N VAL A 47 -0.64 -8.45 17.56
CA VAL A 47 -1.97 -8.43 18.18
C VAL A 47 -2.71 -7.16 17.82
N ASP A 48 -4.03 -7.19 17.74
CA ASP A 48 -4.87 -6.01 17.56
C ASP A 48 -4.99 -5.19 18.86
N ALA A 49 -5.75 -4.11 18.81
CA ALA A 49 -5.96 -3.23 19.98
C ALA A 49 -6.64 -3.91 21.18
N SER A 50 -7.24 -5.09 20.99
CA SER A 50 -7.84 -5.89 22.06
C SER A 50 -6.89 -6.95 22.63
N GLY A 51 -5.68 -7.09 22.09
CA GLY A 51 -4.72 -8.14 22.41
C GLY A 51 -4.97 -9.46 21.69
N THR A 52 -5.89 -9.47 20.69
CA THR A 52 -6.15 -10.67 19.88
C THR A 52 -5.09 -10.85 18.81
N PRO A 53 -4.50 -12.04 18.64
CA PRO A 53 -3.53 -12.30 17.59
C PRO A 53 -4.08 -12.00 16.18
N ILE A 54 -3.29 -11.28 15.38
CA ILE A 54 -3.59 -11.05 13.96
C ILE A 54 -3.03 -12.24 13.18
N GLU A 55 -3.90 -13.17 12.82
CA GLU A 55 -3.51 -14.41 12.17
C GLU A 55 -2.75 -14.15 10.86
N GLY A 56 -1.63 -14.85 10.68
CA GLY A 56 -0.80 -14.74 9.48
C GLY A 56 0.02 -13.45 9.37
N ALA A 57 -0.02 -12.56 10.35
CA ALA A 57 0.82 -11.37 10.38
C ALA A 57 2.27 -11.74 10.70
N VAL A 58 3.20 -11.46 9.76
CA VAL A 58 4.61 -11.85 9.88
C VAL A 58 5.56 -10.66 9.85
N ALA A 59 5.10 -9.49 9.47
CA ALA A 59 5.92 -8.29 9.38
C ALA A 59 5.10 -7.01 9.58
N LYS A 60 5.75 -6.02 10.16
CA LYS A 60 5.25 -4.66 10.32
C LYS A 60 5.77 -3.78 9.19
N GLY A 61 4.89 -3.00 8.59
CA GLY A 61 5.26 -2.05 7.54
C GLY A 61 4.54 -0.72 7.64
N ILE A 62 5.01 0.25 6.86
CA ILE A 62 4.40 1.57 6.75
C ILE A 62 4.09 1.92 5.30
N THR A 63 3.11 2.82 5.11
CA THR A 63 2.81 3.44 3.80
C THR A 63 3.24 4.89 3.82
N VAL A 64 3.98 5.30 2.81
CA VAL A 64 4.63 6.61 2.76
C VAL A 64 4.28 7.36 1.47
N THR A 65 3.93 8.63 1.65
CA THR A 65 3.67 9.60 0.58
C THR A 65 4.35 10.93 0.94
N LYS A 66 4.25 11.90 0.05
CA LYS A 66 4.70 13.27 0.33
C LYS A 66 4.13 13.88 1.63
N TYR A 67 3.00 13.41 2.09
CA TYR A 67 2.34 13.97 3.27
C TYR A 67 3.06 13.65 4.57
N GLN A 68 3.62 12.44 4.71
CA GLN A 68 4.42 12.07 5.88
C GLN A 68 5.73 12.86 5.93
N ASN A 69 6.34 13.15 4.76
CA ASN A 69 7.55 13.97 4.69
C ASN A 69 7.31 15.44 5.04
N ARG A 70 6.16 16.00 4.64
CA ARG A 70 5.79 17.40 4.94
C ARG A 70 5.47 17.64 6.41
N ALA A 71 5.09 16.62 7.15
CA ALA A 71 4.82 16.72 8.57
C ALA A 71 6.09 17.06 9.37
N ASN A 72 7.27 16.68 8.85
CA ASN A 72 8.57 17.01 9.41
C ASN A 72 9.33 17.96 8.46
N LYS A 73 9.01 19.24 8.53
CA LYS A 73 9.26 20.29 7.53
C LYS A 73 10.73 20.42 7.05
N GLU A 74 11.71 20.04 7.84
CA GLU A 74 13.13 20.28 7.53
C GLU A 74 13.87 19.02 7.09
N ASN A 75 13.55 17.86 7.66
CA ASN A 75 14.34 16.64 7.50
C ASN A 75 13.60 15.46 6.89
N GLY A 76 12.29 15.57 6.62
CA GLY A 76 11.48 14.45 6.11
C GLY A 76 11.35 13.32 7.13
N ILE A 77 11.28 12.09 6.65
CA ILE A 77 11.19 10.89 7.48
C ILE A 77 12.58 10.52 8.00
N ASP A 78 12.69 10.28 9.30
CA ASP A 78 13.87 9.69 9.93
C ASP A 78 13.83 8.16 9.81
N TRP A 79 14.41 7.64 8.74
CA TRP A 79 14.38 6.22 8.43
C TRP A 79 15.16 5.37 9.43
N GLY A 80 16.16 5.94 10.11
CA GLY A 80 16.85 5.27 11.21
C GLY A 80 15.92 4.99 12.39
N LYS A 81 15.05 5.96 12.76
CA LYS A 81 14.04 5.74 13.79
C LYS A 81 12.95 4.78 13.34
N VAL A 82 12.54 4.83 12.06
CA VAL A 82 11.56 3.90 11.51
C VAL A 82 12.08 2.45 11.59
N ALA A 83 13.35 2.22 11.25
CA ALA A 83 13.98 0.91 11.38
C ALA A 83 14.10 0.47 12.84
N ALA A 84 14.53 1.37 13.72
CA ALA A 84 14.66 1.10 15.16
C ALA A 84 13.31 0.76 15.84
N ASP A 85 12.19 1.26 15.28
CA ASP A 85 10.84 0.88 15.70
C ASP A 85 10.40 -0.50 15.18
N GLY A 86 11.28 -1.26 14.52
CA GLY A 86 11.03 -2.62 14.03
C GLY A 86 10.19 -2.67 12.75
N VAL A 87 10.11 -1.59 11.97
CA VAL A 87 9.46 -1.58 10.66
C VAL A 87 10.31 -2.37 9.68
N GLY A 88 9.78 -3.48 9.16
CA GLY A 88 10.49 -4.38 8.25
C GLY A 88 10.34 -4.00 6.77
N PHE A 89 9.27 -3.28 6.40
CA PHE A 89 9.03 -2.85 5.02
C PHE A 89 8.27 -1.53 4.92
N ALA A 90 8.41 -0.88 3.76
CA ALA A 90 7.69 0.34 3.43
C ALA A 90 7.06 0.24 2.03
N MET A 91 5.79 0.61 1.91
CA MET A 91 5.11 0.83 0.63
C MET A 91 5.18 2.32 0.31
N ILE A 92 5.92 2.68 -0.73
CA ILE A 92 6.26 4.06 -1.06
C ILE A 92 5.51 4.50 -2.32
N ARG A 93 4.82 5.63 -2.24
CA ARG A 93 4.07 6.14 -3.40
C ARG A 93 5.01 6.63 -4.49
N ILE A 94 4.86 6.10 -5.70
CA ILE A 94 5.52 6.64 -6.89
C ILE A 94 4.90 7.98 -7.28
N GLY A 95 3.57 8.01 -7.32
CA GLY A 95 2.83 9.19 -7.75
C GLY A 95 1.37 8.88 -8.01
N TYR A 96 0.73 9.76 -8.73
CA TYR A 96 -0.62 9.54 -9.29
C TYR A 96 -0.71 10.24 -10.63
N TYR A 97 -1.39 9.66 -11.60
CA TYR A 97 -1.49 10.20 -12.94
C TYR A 97 -0.10 10.61 -13.49
N LYS A 98 0.15 11.89 -13.80
CA LYS A 98 1.44 12.41 -14.28
C LYS A 98 2.29 13.05 -13.18
N ASP A 99 1.78 13.11 -11.94
CA ASP A 99 2.47 13.74 -10.82
C ASP A 99 3.30 12.72 -10.05
N ARG A 100 4.61 12.79 -10.18
CA ARG A 100 5.53 12.01 -9.36
C ARG A 100 5.55 12.54 -7.93
N ASP A 101 5.56 11.66 -6.95
CA ASP A 101 5.74 12.04 -5.55
C ASP A 101 7.16 12.63 -5.38
N PRO A 102 7.29 13.91 -4.95
CA PRO A 102 8.59 14.59 -4.92
C PRO A 102 9.58 13.98 -3.91
N TYR A 103 9.10 13.12 -3.02
CA TYR A 103 9.93 12.44 -2.03
C TYR A 103 10.17 10.96 -2.35
N PHE A 104 9.70 10.47 -3.50
CA PHE A 104 9.81 9.06 -3.86
C PHE A 104 11.25 8.56 -3.81
N GLU A 105 12.16 9.20 -4.55
CA GLU A 105 13.56 8.78 -4.65
C GLU A 105 14.26 8.79 -3.28
N ARG A 106 14.04 9.84 -2.52
CA ARG A 106 14.58 9.95 -1.18
C ARG A 106 14.07 8.82 -0.28
N ASN A 107 12.75 8.61 -0.24
CA ASN A 107 12.15 7.62 0.63
C ASN A 107 12.61 6.20 0.31
N ILE A 108 12.65 5.83 -0.98
CA ILE A 108 13.03 4.48 -1.38
C ILE A 108 14.52 4.21 -1.11
N THR A 109 15.37 5.20 -1.36
CA THR A 109 16.80 5.09 -1.15
C THR A 109 17.15 5.02 0.34
N GLU A 110 16.59 5.93 1.16
CA GLU A 110 16.86 5.98 2.59
C GLU A 110 16.24 4.79 3.33
N ALA A 111 15.04 4.35 2.98
CA ALA A 111 14.45 3.14 3.56
C ALA A 111 15.34 1.92 3.33
N ALA A 112 15.78 1.71 2.10
CA ALA A 112 16.66 0.59 1.74
C ALA A 112 18.04 0.68 2.45
N ALA A 113 18.62 1.88 2.56
CA ALA A 113 19.88 2.10 3.26
C ALA A 113 19.79 1.73 4.76
N HIS A 114 18.61 1.78 5.36
CA HIS A 114 18.36 1.36 6.74
C HIS A 114 17.84 -0.08 6.86
N GLY A 115 17.93 -0.89 5.78
CA GLY A 115 17.54 -2.31 5.79
C GLY A 115 16.04 -2.56 5.73
N ILE A 116 15.23 -1.53 5.50
CA ILE A 116 13.79 -1.63 5.31
C ILE A 116 13.51 -2.08 3.88
N LYS A 117 12.80 -3.20 3.70
CA LYS A 117 12.39 -3.68 2.39
C LYS A 117 11.40 -2.71 1.76
N THR A 118 11.53 -2.48 0.45
CA THR A 118 10.72 -1.48 -0.24
C THR A 118 9.80 -2.12 -1.27
N GLY A 119 8.53 -1.77 -1.18
CA GLY A 119 7.53 -1.92 -2.22
C GLY A 119 7.04 -0.53 -2.63
N VAL A 120 6.27 -0.50 -3.69
CA VAL A 120 5.77 0.77 -4.23
C VAL A 120 4.28 0.70 -4.51
N PHE A 121 3.64 1.86 -4.62
CA PHE A 121 2.27 1.94 -5.08
C PHE A 121 2.03 3.15 -5.97
N PHE A 122 1.09 2.98 -6.90
CA PHE A 122 0.68 3.99 -7.85
C PHE A 122 -0.84 4.16 -7.79
N TYR A 123 -1.30 5.42 -7.63
CA TYR A 123 -2.72 5.76 -7.59
C TYR A 123 -3.20 6.05 -9.01
N THR A 124 -4.15 5.24 -9.49
CA THR A 124 -4.60 5.31 -10.88
C THR A 124 -5.64 6.39 -11.15
N GLN A 125 -5.62 6.88 -12.39
CA GLN A 125 -6.71 7.59 -13.05
C GLN A 125 -6.95 7.05 -14.48
N ALA A 126 -6.52 5.83 -14.77
CA ALA A 126 -6.68 5.21 -16.08
C ALA A 126 -8.15 4.94 -16.40
N LEU A 127 -8.62 5.44 -17.54
CA LEU A 127 -10.00 5.27 -18.00
C LEU A 127 -10.19 4.04 -18.91
N ASP A 128 -9.11 3.42 -19.31
CA ASP A 128 -9.10 2.22 -20.16
C ASP A 128 -7.86 1.36 -19.89
N ALA A 129 -7.90 0.13 -20.38
CA ALA A 129 -6.86 -0.87 -20.18
C ALA A 129 -5.50 -0.45 -20.79
N GLN A 130 -5.50 0.29 -21.91
CA GLN A 130 -4.25 0.77 -22.51
C GLN A 130 -3.59 1.81 -21.62
N THR A 131 -4.36 2.78 -21.14
CA THR A 131 -3.86 3.80 -20.20
C THR A 131 -3.33 3.15 -18.92
N ALA A 132 -4.01 2.09 -18.40
CA ALA A 132 -3.53 1.36 -17.22
C ALA A 132 -2.21 0.61 -17.51
N ALA A 133 -2.06 0.03 -18.70
CA ALA A 133 -0.79 -0.56 -19.12
C ALA A 133 0.32 0.49 -19.25
N ASP A 134 0.03 1.66 -19.79
CA ASP A 134 0.97 2.79 -19.90
C ASP A 134 1.38 3.30 -18.49
N GLU A 135 0.46 3.33 -17.53
CA GLU A 135 0.80 3.62 -16.12
C GLU A 135 1.76 2.56 -15.54
N ALA A 136 1.58 1.27 -15.86
CA ALA A 136 2.48 0.21 -15.43
C ALA A 136 3.88 0.36 -16.05
N GLU A 137 3.98 0.65 -17.33
CA GLU A 137 5.25 0.92 -18.01
C GLU A 137 5.96 2.14 -17.40
N TYR A 138 5.22 3.20 -17.08
CA TYR A 138 5.76 4.34 -16.35
C TYR A 138 6.32 3.92 -14.98
N VAL A 139 5.57 3.11 -14.23
CA VAL A 139 6.02 2.57 -12.94
C VAL A 139 7.33 1.80 -13.10
N LEU A 140 7.42 0.91 -14.09
CA LEU A 140 8.63 0.13 -14.37
C LEU A 140 9.83 1.02 -14.71
N GLN A 141 9.63 2.06 -15.52
CA GLN A 141 10.69 3.02 -15.82
C GLN A 141 11.18 3.76 -14.58
N VAL A 142 10.29 4.10 -13.66
CA VAL A 142 10.64 4.79 -12.41
C VAL A 142 11.41 3.88 -11.47
N ILE A 143 11.01 2.61 -11.33
CA ILE A 143 11.57 1.72 -10.31
C ILE A 143 12.81 0.94 -10.74
N LYS A 144 13.17 0.91 -12.02
CA LYS A 144 14.25 0.08 -12.59
C LYS A 144 15.61 0.23 -11.88
N ASP A 145 15.89 1.43 -11.36
CA ASP A 145 17.17 1.77 -10.73
C ASP A 145 17.08 1.75 -9.18
N PHE A 146 15.95 1.29 -8.63
CA PHE A 146 15.71 1.26 -7.18
C PHE A 146 15.52 -0.17 -6.65
N PRO A 147 15.85 -0.43 -5.38
CA PRO A 147 15.78 -1.77 -4.79
C PRO A 147 14.33 -2.13 -4.39
N VAL A 148 13.46 -2.40 -5.36
CA VAL A 148 12.09 -2.86 -5.10
C VAL A 148 12.08 -4.37 -4.88
N SER A 149 11.91 -4.79 -3.64
CA SER A 149 11.88 -6.20 -3.20
C SER A 149 10.55 -6.66 -2.62
N TYR A 150 9.61 -5.73 -2.49
CA TYR A 150 8.22 -5.93 -2.10
C TYR A 150 7.29 -5.60 -3.25
N PRO A 151 5.98 -5.91 -3.16
CA PRO A 151 5.06 -5.75 -4.28
C PRO A 151 4.96 -4.35 -4.87
N VAL A 152 4.51 -4.32 -6.12
CA VAL A 152 4.04 -3.13 -6.83
C VAL A 152 2.52 -3.10 -6.73
N ALA A 153 1.97 -2.14 -5.99
CA ALA A 153 0.54 -2.05 -5.75
C ALA A 153 -0.13 -1.04 -6.68
N TYR A 154 -1.26 -1.45 -7.25
CA TYR A 154 -2.15 -0.56 -7.99
C TYR A 154 -3.27 -0.08 -7.08
N ASP A 155 -3.28 1.20 -6.74
CA ASP A 155 -4.26 1.84 -5.86
C ASP A 155 -5.43 2.37 -6.70
N VAL A 156 -6.57 1.68 -6.62
CA VAL A 156 -7.73 1.91 -7.50
C VAL A 156 -8.84 2.74 -6.86
N GLU A 157 -8.60 3.34 -5.70
CA GLU A 157 -9.60 4.10 -4.92
C GLU A 157 -9.88 5.51 -5.49
N SER A 158 -9.92 5.67 -6.81
CA SER A 158 -10.10 6.97 -7.46
C SER A 158 -11.57 7.24 -7.78
N ASN A 159 -12.22 8.12 -7.04
CA ASN A 159 -13.58 8.56 -7.36
C ASN A 159 -13.70 9.14 -8.78
N TYR A 160 -12.61 9.65 -9.34
CA TYR A 160 -12.56 10.12 -10.71
C TYR A 160 -13.02 9.05 -11.71
N LEU A 161 -12.66 7.78 -11.49
CA LEU A 161 -13.10 6.67 -12.36
C LEU A 161 -14.62 6.54 -12.37
N LEU A 162 -15.26 6.68 -11.21
CA LEU A 162 -16.72 6.63 -11.07
C LEU A 162 -17.38 7.86 -11.68
N GLU A 163 -16.81 9.04 -11.51
CA GLU A 163 -17.26 10.30 -12.11
C GLU A 163 -17.21 10.25 -13.64
N GLN A 164 -16.25 9.50 -14.21
CA GLN A 164 -16.16 9.24 -15.65
C GLN A 164 -17.08 8.11 -16.12
N GLY A 165 -17.84 7.49 -15.21
CA GLY A 165 -18.85 6.48 -15.53
C GLY A 165 -18.31 5.08 -15.80
N LEU A 166 -17.10 4.75 -15.34
CA LEU A 166 -16.56 3.41 -15.50
C LEU A 166 -17.35 2.40 -14.67
N SER A 167 -17.72 1.30 -15.32
CA SER A 167 -18.31 0.14 -14.65
C SER A 167 -17.26 -0.68 -13.91
N ALA A 168 -17.69 -1.51 -12.96
CA ALA A 168 -16.83 -2.45 -12.27
C ALA A 168 -16.02 -3.35 -13.22
N ALA A 169 -16.63 -3.79 -14.33
CA ALA A 169 -15.94 -4.60 -15.35
C ALA A 169 -14.79 -3.84 -16.01
N GLN A 170 -15.01 -2.58 -16.40
CA GLN A 170 -13.97 -1.75 -17.01
C GLN A 170 -12.82 -1.45 -16.03
N ILE A 171 -13.14 -1.13 -14.76
CA ILE A 171 -12.12 -0.90 -13.74
C ILE A 171 -11.32 -2.19 -13.49
N THR A 172 -11.97 -3.34 -13.46
CA THR A 172 -11.31 -4.65 -13.31
C THR A 172 -10.41 -4.97 -14.50
N GLU A 173 -10.83 -4.66 -15.72
CA GLU A 173 -10.00 -4.79 -16.92
C GLU A 173 -8.73 -3.92 -16.83
N ASN A 174 -8.86 -2.67 -16.39
CA ASN A 174 -7.73 -1.75 -16.17
C ASN A 174 -6.77 -2.31 -15.12
N VAL A 175 -7.30 -2.84 -14.00
CA VAL A 175 -6.50 -3.50 -12.96
C VAL A 175 -5.70 -4.66 -13.54
N ASN A 176 -6.35 -5.53 -14.31
CA ASN A 176 -5.70 -6.69 -14.89
C ASN A 176 -4.63 -6.29 -15.93
N ALA A 177 -4.88 -5.24 -16.71
CA ALA A 177 -3.90 -4.73 -17.67
C ALA A 177 -2.64 -4.20 -16.98
N PHE A 178 -2.78 -3.37 -15.95
CA PHE A 178 -1.65 -2.89 -15.14
C PHE A 178 -0.88 -4.04 -14.52
N CYS A 179 -1.58 -4.91 -13.78
CA CYS A 179 -0.96 -6.01 -13.04
C CYS A 179 -0.24 -7.00 -13.97
N LYS A 180 -0.78 -7.23 -15.17
CA LYS A 180 -0.12 -8.09 -16.16
C LYS A 180 1.24 -7.53 -16.59
N VAL A 181 1.34 -6.25 -16.92
CA VAL A 181 2.60 -5.62 -17.31
C VAL A 181 3.64 -5.71 -16.19
N ILE A 182 3.23 -5.46 -14.94
CA ILE A 182 4.10 -5.57 -13.77
C ILE A 182 4.57 -7.02 -13.56
N ALA A 183 3.68 -8.00 -13.71
CA ALA A 183 4.02 -9.43 -13.58
C ALA A 183 4.96 -9.91 -14.68
N ASP A 184 4.70 -9.51 -15.93
CA ASP A 184 5.54 -9.86 -17.09
C ASP A 184 6.97 -9.30 -16.94
N ALA A 185 7.14 -8.19 -16.24
CA ALA A 185 8.45 -7.62 -15.90
C ALA A 185 9.14 -8.31 -14.70
N GLY A 186 8.51 -9.31 -14.09
CA GLY A 186 9.09 -10.10 -12.99
C GLY A 186 8.86 -9.52 -11.59
N TYR A 187 8.06 -8.47 -11.45
CA TYR A 187 7.62 -7.95 -10.16
C TYR A 187 6.34 -8.65 -9.68
N CYS A 188 6.05 -8.53 -8.39
CA CYS A 188 4.81 -9.04 -7.79
C CYS A 188 3.75 -7.93 -7.79
N PRO A 189 2.74 -7.96 -8.67
CA PRO A 189 1.64 -7.00 -8.62
C PRO A 189 0.65 -7.36 -7.53
N ILE A 190 0.07 -6.34 -6.90
CA ILE A 190 -1.06 -6.47 -5.99
C ILE A 190 -2.05 -5.34 -6.21
N VAL A 191 -3.31 -5.54 -5.84
CA VAL A 191 -4.37 -4.54 -5.95
C VAL A 191 -4.68 -3.96 -4.58
N TYR A 192 -4.55 -2.64 -4.44
CA TYR A 192 -4.92 -1.93 -3.22
C TYR A 192 -6.30 -1.30 -3.35
N ALA A 193 -7.20 -1.69 -2.45
CA ALA A 193 -8.52 -1.08 -2.35
C ALA A 193 -9.13 -1.27 -0.94
N ASN A 194 -10.08 -0.40 -0.58
CA ASN A 194 -10.91 -0.54 0.62
C ASN A 194 -12.12 -1.46 0.37
N ASN A 195 -12.90 -1.69 1.44
CA ASN A 195 -14.07 -2.57 1.38
C ASN A 195 -15.11 -2.14 0.35
N ASP A 196 -15.38 -0.85 0.24
CA ASP A 196 -16.38 -0.33 -0.70
C ASP A 196 -15.97 -0.63 -2.14
N TRP A 197 -14.72 -0.33 -2.50
CA TRP A 197 -14.17 -0.60 -3.83
C TRP A 197 -14.16 -2.09 -4.17
N LEU A 198 -13.72 -2.93 -3.24
CA LEU A 198 -13.68 -4.38 -3.46
C LEU A 198 -15.07 -5.01 -3.59
N THR A 199 -16.09 -4.42 -2.95
CA THR A 199 -17.45 -4.97 -2.95
C THR A 199 -18.29 -4.42 -4.10
N ASN A 200 -18.16 -3.13 -4.40
CA ASN A 200 -19.12 -2.43 -5.26
C ASN A 200 -18.53 -1.97 -6.61
N HIS A 201 -17.19 -1.86 -6.74
CA HIS A 201 -16.56 -1.23 -7.89
C HIS A 201 -15.52 -2.11 -8.59
N LEU A 202 -15.35 -3.36 -8.13
CA LEU A 202 -14.45 -4.34 -8.73
C LEU A 202 -15.14 -5.71 -8.81
N ASN A 203 -14.90 -6.41 -9.91
CA ASN A 203 -15.23 -7.83 -10.03
C ASN A 203 -14.06 -8.65 -9.46
N THR A 204 -13.95 -8.76 -8.15
CA THR A 204 -12.78 -9.36 -7.48
C THR A 204 -12.53 -10.83 -7.87
N ALA A 205 -13.58 -11.56 -8.29
CA ALA A 205 -13.45 -12.93 -8.81
C ALA A 205 -12.63 -13.00 -10.12
N ASP A 206 -12.60 -11.91 -10.89
CA ASP A 206 -11.88 -11.79 -12.17
C ASP A 206 -10.47 -11.21 -12.00
N ILE A 207 -10.02 -10.97 -10.77
CA ILE A 207 -8.68 -10.46 -10.44
C ILE A 207 -7.80 -11.62 -9.96
N PRO A 208 -6.85 -12.13 -10.77
CA PRO A 208 -6.00 -13.25 -10.38
C PRO A 208 -4.79 -12.84 -9.51
N TYR A 209 -4.78 -11.62 -9.00
CA TYR A 209 -3.71 -11.04 -8.22
C TYR A 209 -4.10 -10.87 -6.75
N ASP A 210 -3.10 -10.79 -5.88
CA ASP A 210 -3.33 -10.60 -4.45
C ASP A 210 -3.93 -9.23 -4.14
N ILE A 211 -4.78 -9.19 -3.11
CA ILE A 211 -5.45 -7.99 -2.65
C ILE A 211 -4.74 -7.42 -1.40
N TRP A 212 -4.39 -6.16 -1.47
CA TRP A 212 -4.02 -5.39 -0.30
C TRP A 212 -5.26 -4.65 0.21
N TYR A 213 -5.95 -5.29 1.14
CA TYR A 213 -7.18 -4.75 1.73
C TYR A 213 -6.89 -3.54 2.62
N ALA A 214 -7.50 -2.40 2.30
CA ALA A 214 -7.43 -1.20 3.11
C ALA A 214 -8.57 -1.15 4.12
N ARG A 215 -8.25 -1.18 5.40
CA ARG A 215 -9.23 -1.11 6.48
C ARG A 215 -8.87 -0.04 7.49
N TYR A 216 -9.86 0.78 7.84
CA TYR A 216 -9.79 1.71 8.96
C TYR A 216 -10.61 1.12 10.11
N GLY A 217 -9.94 0.67 11.16
CA GLY A 217 -10.58 0.04 12.32
C GLY A 217 -9.93 -1.28 12.71
N THR A 218 -10.48 -1.92 13.74
CA THR A 218 -9.91 -3.08 14.40
C THR A 218 -10.46 -4.42 13.89
N VAL A 219 -11.53 -4.42 13.10
CA VAL A 219 -12.18 -5.64 12.63
C VAL A 219 -12.05 -5.74 11.12
N ASN A 220 -11.56 -6.89 10.64
CA ASN A 220 -11.61 -7.23 9.21
C ASN A 220 -13.05 -7.63 8.85
N SER A 221 -13.66 -6.91 7.92
CA SER A 221 -15.02 -7.16 7.43
C SER A 221 -15.05 -7.63 5.97
N TYR A 222 -13.90 -7.75 5.31
CA TYR A 222 -13.84 -8.30 3.96
C TYR A 222 -13.81 -9.82 4.05
N PRO A 223 -14.72 -10.55 3.38
CA PRO A 223 -14.72 -12.00 3.37
C PRO A 223 -13.46 -12.53 2.68
N ASN A 224 -12.87 -13.55 3.29
CA ASN A 224 -11.68 -14.23 2.77
C ASN A 224 -12.04 -15.17 1.61
#